data_87f4fd233abf6989a59530b53015c2e8
#
_entry.id   87f4fd233abf6989a59530b53015c2e8
#
_cell.length_a   1.000
_cell.length_b   1.000
_cell.length_c   1.000
_cell.angle_alpha   90.00
_cell.angle_beta   90.00
_cell.angle_gamma   90.00
#
_symmetry.space_group_name_H-M   'P 1'
#
loop_
_entity.id
_entity.type
_entity.pdbx_description
1 polymer ?
#
loop_
_entity_poly.entity_id
_entity_poly.type
_entity_poly.pdbx_seq_one_letter_code
_entity_poly.pdbx_strand_id
1 'polypeptide(L)'
;MRAVWVVFGVVVGGIALPLGWAWGRSFGRVRRVDDVPATGVALVLGAGVRWDGVPSRILQGRLDVAFELFRAGKVRRIIVSGSPESRGHSEPVVMRRYLRARGVPDEAVVLDESGVDTYSSCRTAAQEHDSLIVVTTRFHLRRSIALARRHGIDAHGVGHDAAADGLRRVNARATRREVLATVKAFWLPR
;
A
#
# COMPACT_ATOMS: atom_id res chain seq x y z
N MET A 1 -7.90 -39.41 -16.40
CA MET A 1 -8.96 -38.40 -16.17
C MET A 1 -8.96 -37.87 -14.70
N ARG A 2 -8.99 -38.72 -13.65
CA ARG A 2 -9.00 -38.28 -12.24
C ARG A 2 -7.80 -37.42 -11.85
N ALA A 3 -6.59 -37.74 -12.28
CA ALA A 3 -5.37 -36.95 -11.97
C ALA A 3 -5.42 -35.51 -12.53
N VAL A 4 -6.01 -35.32 -13.72
CA VAL A 4 -6.15 -34.00 -14.34
C VAL A 4 -7.08 -33.09 -13.52
N TRP A 5 -8.19 -33.63 -13.01
CA TRP A 5 -9.11 -32.88 -12.15
C TRP A 5 -8.52 -32.54 -10.78
N VAL A 6 -7.69 -33.41 -10.21
CA VAL A 6 -6.98 -33.17 -8.97
C VAL A 6 -5.97 -32.04 -9.16
N VAL A 7 -5.14 -32.07 -10.20
CA VAL A 7 -4.18 -31.02 -10.52
C VAL A 7 -4.88 -29.68 -10.79
N PHE A 8 -5.97 -29.70 -11.57
CA PHE A 8 -6.78 -28.52 -11.83
C PHE A 8 -7.34 -27.92 -10.53
N GLY A 9 -7.90 -28.76 -9.64
CA GLY A 9 -8.41 -28.31 -8.34
C GLY A 9 -7.34 -27.70 -7.45
N VAL A 10 -6.13 -28.27 -7.42
CA VAL A 10 -4.99 -27.73 -6.65
C VAL A 10 -4.54 -26.38 -7.20
N VAL A 11 -4.43 -26.25 -8.52
CA VAL A 11 -4.03 -24.97 -9.16
C VAL A 11 -5.08 -23.88 -8.91
N VAL A 12 -6.35 -24.21 -9.12
CA VAL A 12 -7.45 -23.25 -8.88
C VAL A 12 -7.52 -22.86 -7.40
N GLY A 13 -7.44 -23.82 -6.48
CA GLY A 13 -7.42 -23.56 -5.04
C GLY A 13 -6.20 -22.72 -4.62
N GLY A 14 -5.03 -23.02 -5.20
CA GLY A 14 -3.79 -22.30 -4.94
C GLY A 14 -3.85 -20.80 -5.29
N ILE A 15 -4.74 -20.40 -6.19
CA ILE A 15 -4.97 -18.99 -6.58
C ILE A 15 -6.21 -18.41 -5.89
N ALA A 16 -7.31 -19.17 -5.84
CA ALA A 16 -8.59 -18.70 -5.33
C ALA A 16 -8.54 -18.39 -3.82
N LEU A 17 -7.87 -19.23 -3.03
CA LEU A 17 -7.74 -19.03 -1.58
C LEU A 17 -7.01 -17.72 -1.23
N PRO A 18 -5.82 -17.39 -1.80
CA PRO A 18 -5.16 -16.11 -1.56
C PRO A 18 -6.02 -14.90 -1.95
N LEU A 19 -6.70 -14.96 -3.08
CA LEU A 19 -7.56 -13.87 -3.54
C LEU A 19 -8.79 -13.72 -2.61
N GLY A 20 -9.42 -14.83 -2.22
CA GLY A 20 -10.51 -14.84 -1.26
C GLY A 20 -10.09 -14.31 0.11
N TRP A 21 -8.90 -14.67 0.58
CA TRP A 21 -8.30 -14.13 1.80
C TRP A 21 -8.11 -12.60 1.73
N ALA A 22 -7.50 -12.10 0.66
CA ALA A 22 -7.28 -10.67 0.50
C ALA A 22 -8.61 -9.92 0.39
N TRP A 23 -9.59 -10.49 -0.32
CA TRP A 23 -10.92 -9.90 -0.46
C TRP A 23 -11.66 -9.88 0.88
N GLY A 24 -11.73 -10.99 1.61
CA GLY A 24 -12.42 -11.09 2.90
C GLY A 24 -11.80 -10.19 3.98
N ARG A 25 -10.44 -10.15 4.03
CA ARG A 25 -9.73 -9.26 4.97
C ARG A 25 -9.90 -7.78 4.66
N SER A 26 -10.15 -7.41 3.41
CA SER A 26 -10.34 -6.03 2.96
C SER A 26 -11.81 -5.64 2.76
N PHE A 27 -12.75 -6.56 2.96
CA PHE A 27 -14.18 -6.27 2.77
C PHE A 27 -14.63 -5.14 3.69
N GLY A 28 -15.33 -4.14 3.12
CA GLY A 28 -15.78 -2.96 3.86
C GLY A 28 -14.68 -2.02 4.36
N ARG A 29 -13.40 -2.26 3.98
CA ARG A 29 -12.24 -1.48 4.46
C ARG A 29 -11.61 -0.57 3.40
N VAL A 30 -11.95 -0.76 2.13
CA VAL A 30 -11.56 0.16 1.05
C VAL A 30 -12.51 1.35 1.08
N ARG A 31 -11.97 2.55 1.28
CA ARG A 31 -12.72 3.78 1.52
C ARG A 31 -12.22 4.91 0.63
N ARG A 32 -12.95 6.03 0.66
CA ARG A 32 -12.51 7.31 0.12
C ARG A 32 -12.03 8.19 1.27
N VAL A 33 -11.37 9.32 0.95
CA VAL A 33 -10.89 10.27 1.97
C VAL A 33 -12.05 10.76 2.86
N ASP A 34 -13.22 11.01 2.26
CA ASP A 34 -14.36 11.61 2.94
C ASP A 34 -15.00 10.64 3.98
N ASP A 35 -15.06 9.34 3.65
CA ASP A 35 -15.80 8.32 4.42
C ASP A 35 -14.92 7.37 5.24
N VAL A 36 -13.60 7.49 5.16
CA VAL A 36 -12.68 6.70 5.99
C VAL A 36 -12.74 7.17 7.45
N PRO A 37 -12.80 6.25 8.43
CA PRO A 37 -12.68 6.61 9.84
C PRO A 37 -11.32 7.28 10.12
N ALA A 38 -11.30 8.26 11.02
CA ALA A 38 -10.04 8.84 11.49
C ALA A 38 -9.29 7.83 12.36
N THR A 39 -8.03 7.53 12.01
CA THR A 39 -7.16 6.60 12.76
C THR A 39 -5.95 7.29 13.38
N GLY A 40 -5.74 8.58 13.05
CA GLY A 40 -4.59 9.35 13.50
C GLY A 40 -3.32 9.09 12.68
N VAL A 41 -3.17 7.94 12.01
CA VAL A 41 -1.94 7.56 11.28
C VAL A 41 -2.26 7.06 9.86
N ALA A 42 -1.47 7.51 8.87
CA ALA A 42 -1.46 6.93 7.53
C ALA A 42 -0.12 6.21 7.28
N LEU A 43 -0.17 5.03 6.66
CA LEU A 43 0.99 4.33 6.10
C LEU A 43 0.99 4.47 4.58
N VAL A 44 1.91 5.25 4.04
CA VAL A 44 2.07 5.46 2.60
C VAL A 44 3.12 4.51 2.06
N LEU A 45 2.71 3.61 1.16
CA LEU A 45 3.63 2.65 0.55
C LEU A 45 4.34 3.26 -0.66
N GLY A 46 5.64 3.00 -0.79
CA GLY A 46 6.49 3.43 -1.88
C GLY A 46 6.05 2.93 -3.27
N ALA A 47 6.40 3.65 -4.32
CA ALA A 47 6.12 3.32 -5.72
C ALA A 47 7.23 3.77 -6.69
N GLY A 48 8.41 4.01 -6.14
CA GLY A 48 9.63 4.35 -6.85
C GLY A 48 9.85 5.85 -7.06
N VAL A 49 11.13 6.19 -7.14
CA VAL A 49 11.65 7.54 -7.40
C VAL A 49 12.20 7.59 -8.83
N ARG A 50 12.14 8.75 -9.46
CA ARG A 50 12.77 9.01 -10.75
C ARG A 50 14.26 9.28 -10.57
N TRP A 51 15.03 9.24 -11.66
CA TRP A 51 16.46 9.51 -11.66
C TRP A 51 16.83 10.93 -11.20
N ASP A 52 15.93 11.88 -11.38
CA ASP A 52 16.07 13.29 -10.93
C ASP A 52 15.68 13.51 -9.46
N GLY A 53 15.46 12.43 -8.69
CA GLY A 53 15.11 12.50 -7.27
C GLY A 53 13.69 13.03 -7.00
N VAL A 54 12.80 12.97 -7.98
CA VAL A 54 11.39 13.34 -7.86
C VAL A 54 10.54 12.07 -7.73
N PRO A 55 9.45 12.07 -6.94
CA PRO A 55 8.56 10.92 -6.87
C PRO A 55 8.02 10.53 -8.25
N SER A 56 7.88 9.22 -8.54
CA SER A 56 7.18 8.77 -9.73
C SER A 56 5.73 9.29 -9.73
N ARG A 57 5.06 9.36 -10.90
CA ARG A 57 3.65 9.80 -10.97
C ARG A 57 2.73 8.98 -10.05
N ILE A 58 2.96 7.67 -9.96
CA ILE A 58 2.19 6.81 -9.06
C ILE A 58 2.46 7.18 -7.60
N LEU A 59 3.73 7.42 -7.25
CA LEU A 59 4.10 7.83 -5.89
C LEU A 59 3.51 9.21 -5.54
N GLN A 60 3.55 10.17 -6.48
CA GLN A 60 2.92 11.47 -6.31
C GLN A 60 1.44 11.34 -5.95
N GLY A 61 0.67 10.55 -6.73
CA GLY A 61 -0.75 10.35 -6.46
C GLY A 61 -1.03 9.71 -5.10
N ARG A 62 -0.16 8.81 -4.60
CA ARG A 62 -0.27 8.29 -3.22
C ARG A 62 -0.01 9.38 -2.18
N LEU A 63 1.01 10.20 -2.40
CA LEU A 63 1.34 11.31 -1.50
C LEU A 63 0.26 12.39 -1.48
N ASP A 64 -0.39 12.64 -2.62
CA ASP A 64 -1.54 13.55 -2.72
C ASP A 64 -2.73 13.04 -1.88
N VAL A 65 -3.05 11.74 -1.96
CA VAL A 65 -4.07 11.12 -1.10
C VAL A 65 -3.71 11.23 0.39
N ALA A 66 -2.44 11.02 0.75
CA ALA A 66 -1.99 11.16 2.13
C ALA A 66 -2.11 12.61 2.64
N PHE A 67 -1.78 13.57 1.79
CA PHE A 67 -1.96 14.99 2.07
C PHE A 67 -3.44 15.36 2.26
N GLU A 68 -4.34 14.85 1.41
CA GLU A 68 -5.78 15.04 1.58
C GLU A 68 -6.30 14.47 2.89
N LEU A 69 -5.86 13.27 3.29
CA LEU A 69 -6.19 12.67 4.59
C LEU A 69 -5.71 13.54 5.77
N PHE A 70 -4.50 14.10 5.67
CA PHE A 70 -3.95 15.01 6.67
C PHE A 70 -4.77 16.30 6.76
N ARG A 71 -5.07 16.94 5.62
CA ARG A 71 -5.91 18.14 5.56
C ARG A 71 -7.33 17.93 6.11
N ALA A 72 -7.91 16.76 5.83
CA ALA A 72 -9.22 16.37 6.32
C ALA A 72 -9.25 15.99 7.82
N GLY A 73 -8.10 16.06 8.52
CA GLY A 73 -7.98 15.69 9.94
C GLY A 73 -8.19 14.20 10.22
N LYS A 74 -8.15 13.34 9.18
CA LYS A 74 -8.28 11.89 9.32
C LYS A 74 -7.02 11.26 9.94
N VAL A 75 -5.86 11.90 9.72
CA VAL A 75 -4.57 11.51 10.28
C VAL A 75 -3.79 12.71 10.78
N ARG A 76 -2.97 12.49 11.80
CA ARG A 76 -2.04 13.49 12.37
C ARG A 76 -0.58 13.13 12.09
N ARG A 77 -0.32 11.86 11.73
CA ARG A 77 1.00 11.35 11.35
C ARG A 77 0.94 10.61 10.03
N ILE A 78 2.00 10.73 9.25
CA ILE A 78 2.16 10.04 7.96
C ILE A 78 3.47 9.26 8.00
N ILE A 79 3.39 7.94 8.03
CA ILE A 79 4.53 7.05 7.87
C ILE A 79 4.77 6.90 6.38
N VAL A 80 5.94 7.31 5.90
CA VAL A 80 6.36 7.13 4.52
C VAL A 80 7.34 5.96 4.45
N SER A 81 6.89 4.85 3.86
CA SER A 81 7.61 3.58 3.85
C SER A 81 8.06 3.22 2.44
N GLY A 82 9.34 2.91 2.28
CA GLY A 82 9.91 2.60 0.98
C GLY A 82 11.36 2.14 1.06
N SER A 83 11.98 1.92 -0.10
CA SER A 83 13.38 1.51 -0.19
C SER A 83 14.32 2.63 0.25
N PRO A 84 15.34 2.31 1.09
CA PRO A 84 16.39 3.27 1.43
C PRO A 84 17.23 3.65 0.21
N GLU A 85 17.23 2.81 -0.83
CA GLU A 85 17.93 3.07 -2.08
C GLU A 85 17.04 2.76 -3.29
N SER A 86 16.49 3.82 -3.88
CA SER A 86 15.72 3.77 -5.12
C SER A 86 16.35 4.72 -6.14
N ARG A 87 17.09 4.18 -7.10
CA ARG A 87 17.81 4.95 -8.13
C ARG A 87 18.76 6.02 -7.56
N GLY A 88 19.52 5.67 -6.51
CA GLY A 88 20.42 6.59 -5.83
C GLY A 88 19.76 7.56 -4.84
N HIS A 89 18.49 7.36 -4.50
CA HIS A 89 17.74 8.20 -3.58
C HIS A 89 17.03 7.35 -2.52
N SER A 90 16.98 7.80 -1.26
CA SER A 90 16.06 7.24 -0.27
C SER A 90 14.63 7.64 -0.62
N GLU A 91 13.78 6.66 -0.91
CA GLU A 91 12.38 6.90 -1.26
C GLU A 91 11.61 7.60 -0.14
N PRO A 92 11.71 7.17 1.15
CA PRO A 92 11.09 7.88 2.28
C PRO A 92 11.53 9.35 2.40
N VAL A 93 12.81 9.65 2.19
CA VAL A 93 13.32 11.02 2.22
C VAL A 93 12.70 11.88 1.11
N VAL A 94 12.58 11.32 -0.09
CA VAL A 94 11.92 11.99 -1.23
C VAL A 94 10.43 12.23 -0.94
N MET A 95 9.76 11.24 -0.34
CA MET A 95 8.34 11.35 0.05
C MET A 95 8.13 12.44 1.12
N ARG A 96 8.99 12.48 2.14
CA ARG A 96 8.96 13.54 3.17
C ARG A 96 9.12 14.92 2.56
N ARG A 97 10.12 15.10 1.70
CA ARG A 97 10.36 16.38 0.99
C ARG A 97 9.12 16.83 0.21
N TYR A 98 8.45 15.90 -0.48
CA TYR A 98 7.24 16.18 -1.24
C TYR A 98 6.08 16.65 -0.35
N LEU A 99 5.83 15.97 0.77
CA LEU A 99 4.77 16.32 1.72
C LEU A 99 5.04 17.67 2.41
N ARG A 100 6.30 17.93 2.80
CA ARG A 100 6.71 19.21 3.36
C ARG A 100 6.48 20.38 2.39
N ALA A 101 6.81 20.21 1.14
CA ALA A 101 6.58 21.22 0.10
C ALA A 101 5.08 21.56 -0.08
N ARG A 102 4.17 20.67 0.40
CA ARG A 102 2.71 20.89 0.43
C ARG A 102 2.19 21.43 1.76
N GLY A 103 3.06 21.69 2.74
CA GLY A 103 2.71 22.27 4.05
C GLY A 103 2.42 21.24 5.14
N VAL A 104 2.76 19.95 4.95
CA VAL A 104 2.74 18.99 6.06
C VAL A 104 3.93 19.28 6.98
N PRO A 105 3.72 19.49 8.30
CA PRO A 105 4.79 19.69 9.25
C PRO A 105 5.79 18.53 9.26
N ASP A 106 7.07 18.82 9.44
CA ASP A 106 8.13 17.81 9.40
C ASP A 106 7.97 16.74 10.49
N GLU A 107 7.55 17.16 11.67
CA GLU A 107 7.26 16.32 12.82
C GLU A 107 6.07 15.37 12.61
N ALA A 108 5.20 15.66 11.64
CA ALA A 108 4.10 14.80 11.28
C ALA A 108 4.49 13.67 10.31
N VAL A 109 5.71 13.71 9.74
CA VAL A 109 6.17 12.71 8.76
C VAL A 109 7.24 11.81 9.36
N VAL A 110 6.93 10.53 9.49
CA VAL A 110 7.83 9.48 10.00
C VAL A 110 8.42 8.69 8.84
N LEU A 111 9.74 8.54 8.81
CA LEU A 111 10.44 7.76 7.78
C LEU A 111 10.51 6.30 8.18
N ASP A 112 10.11 5.39 7.28
CA ASP A 112 10.36 3.94 7.38
C ASP A 112 11.20 3.48 6.19
N GLU A 113 12.50 3.39 6.40
CA GLU A 113 13.48 2.90 5.41
C GLU A 113 13.62 1.37 5.43
N SER A 114 12.97 0.69 6.37
CA SER A 114 12.91 -0.78 6.43
C SER A 114 11.86 -1.38 5.50
N GLY A 115 10.99 -0.55 4.94
CA GLY A 115 9.86 -0.92 4.11
C GLY A 115 10.21 -1.30 2.67
N VAL A 116 11.13 -2.26 2.50
CA VAL A 116 11.54 -2.76 1.18
C VAL A 116 10.42 -3.53 0.44
N ASP A 117 9.44 -4.02 1.18
CA ASP A 117 8.22 -4.63 0.64
C ASP A 117 7.01 -4.33 1.56
N THR A 118 5.79 -4.64 1.05
CA THR A 118 4.54 -4.36 1.77
C THR A 118 4.44 -5.11 3.09
N TYR A 119 5.02 -6.31 3.19
CA TYR A 119 5.00 -7.10 4.42
C TYR A 119 5.84 -6.44 5.51
N SER A 120 7.07 -6.04 5.20
CA SER A 120 7.97 -5.35 6.14
C SER A 120 7.38 -4.01 6.58
N SER A 121 6.84 -3.20 5.65
CA SER A 121 6.14 -1.95 5.98
C SER A 121 5.00 -2.14 6.99
N CYS A 122 4.14 -3.16 6.76
CA CYS A 122 3.04 -3.45 7.68
C CYS A 122 3.53 -3.99 9.03
N ARG A 123 4.57 -4.82 9.03
CA ARG A 123 5.16 -5.36 10.25
C ARG A 123 5.78 -4.27 11.12
N THR A 124 6.53 -3.35 10.52
CA THR A 124 7.14 -2.22 11.24
C THR A 124 6.04 -1.31 11.82
N ALA A 125 5.05 -0.95 11.02
CA ALA A 125 3.94 -0.12 11.50
C ALA A 125 3.14 -0.77 12.64
N ALA A 126 3.02 -2.11 12.66
CA ALA A 126 2.31 -2.85 13.70
C ALA A 126 3.01 -2.85 15.07
N GLN A 127 4.28 -2.48 15.13
CA GLN A 127 5.01 -2.38 16.40
C GLN A 127 4.57 -1.17 17.24
N GLU A 128 4.03 -0.14 16.59
CA GLU A 128 3.69 1.13 17.24
C GLU A 128 2.22 1.53 17.09
N HIS A 129 1.46 0.84 16.21
CA HIS A 129 0.11 1.29 15.84
C HIS A 129 -0.88 0.13 15.73
N ASP A 130 -1.97 0.20 16.50
CA ASP A 130 -3.09 -0.75 16.45
C ASP A 130 -4.09 -0.44 15.33
N SER A 131 -4.11 0.81 14.85
CA SER A 131 -4.99 1.24 13.76
C SER A 131 -4.30 2.23 12.83
N LEU A 132 -4.54 2.11 11.51
CA LEU A 132 -4.02 3.06 10.52
C LEU A 132 -4.80 3.02 9.18
N ILE A 133 -4.56 4.04 8.37
CA ILE A 133 -5.02 4.09 6.98
C ILE A 133 -3.85 3.75 6.05
N VAL A 134 -3.96 2.64 5.32
CA VAL A 134 -3.00 2.29 4.26
C VAL A 134 -3.28 3.14 3.03
N VAL A 135 -2.28 3.86 2.54
CA VAL A 135 -2.34 4.66 1.31
C VAL A 135 -1.47 4.01 0.24
N THR A 136 -2.10 3.59 -0.84
CA THR A 136 -1.42 2.96 -1.99
C THR A 136 -2.26 3.10 -3.26
N THR A 137 -1.90 2.45 -4.36
CA THR A 137 -2.69 2.44 -5.59
C THR A 137 -3.88 1.48 -5.47
N ARG A 138 -5.03 1.78 -6.08
CA ARG A 138 -6.29 1.01 -5.94
C ARG A 138 -6.12 -0.48 -6.17
N PHE A 139 -5.37 -0.90 -7.20
CA PHE A 139 -5.14 -2.33 -7.47
C PHE A 139 -4.40 -3.05 -6.34
N HIS A 140 -3.60 -2.33 -5.56
CA HIS A 140 -2.75 -2.86 -4.50
C HIS A 140 -3.41 -2.85 -3.11
N LEU A 141 -4.53 -2.14 -2.95
CA LEU A 141 -5.17 -1.87 -1.65
C LEU A 141 -5.57 -3.14 -0.91
N ARG A 142 -6.24 -4.08 -1.58
CA ARG A 142 -6.80 -5.28 -0.92
C ARG A 142 -5.71 -6.11 -0.27
N ARG A 143 -4.60 -6.34 -0.97
CA ARG A 143 -3.47 -7.09 -0.41
C ARG A 143 -2.79 -6.32 0.72
N SER A 144 -2.62 -5.00 0.59
CA SER A 144 -1.99 -4.18 1.62
C SER A 144 -2.81 -4.14 2.91
N ILE A 145 -4.14 -3.97 2.81
CA ILE A 145 -5.05 -4.05 3.97
C ILE A 145 -5.00 -5.45 4.60
N ALA A 146 -5.03 -6.51 3.78
CA ALA A 146 -4.98 -7.88 4.29
C ALA A 146 -3.68 -8.18 5.03
N LEU A 147 -2.53 -7.68 4.55
CA LEU A 147 -1.24 -7.78 5.22
C LEU A 147 -1.19 -6.98 6.52
N ALA A 148 -1.64 -5.73 6.53
CA ALA A 148 -1.72 -4.93 7.75
C ALA A 148 -2.57 -5.64 8.82
N ARG A 149 -3.74 -6.14 8.43
CA ARG A 149 -4.63 -6.91 9.32
C ARG A 149 -4.10 -8.28 9.73
N ARG A 150 -3.18 -8.86 8.97
CA ARG A 150 -2.46 -10.08 9.37
C ARG A 150 -1.52 -9.82 10.55
N HIS A 151 -0.96 -8.60 10.62
CA HIS A 151 -0.13 -8.14 11.73
C HIS A 151 -0.92 -7.56 12.92
N GLY A 152 -2.24 -7.70 12.93
CA GLY A 152 -3.09 -7.25 14.04
C GLY A 152 -3.61 -5.81 13.91
N ILE A 153 -3.22 -5.07 12.87
CA ILE A 153 -3.64 -3.68 12.69
C ILE A 153 -5.12 -3.61 12.25
N ASP A 154 -5.92 -2.77 12.89
CA ASP A 154 -7.24 -2.39 12.36
C ASP A 154 -7.06 -1.40 11.19
N ALA A 155 -6.86 -1.96 10.00
CA ALA A 155 -6.50 -1.18 8.82
C ALA A 155 -7.70 -0.88 7.93
N HIS A 156 -7.82 0.38 7.53
CA HIS A 156 -8.57 0.85 6.39
C HIS A 156 -7.62 1.19 5.24
N GLY A 157 -8.13 1.38 4.02
CA GLY A 157 -7.29 1.77 2.90
C GLY A 157 -7.93 2.81 2.00
N VAL A 158 -7.15 3.79 1.59
CA VAL A 158 -7.53 4.80 0.61
C VAL A 158 -6.57 4.72 -0.57
N GLY A 159 -7.11 4.59 -1.77
CA GLY A 159 -6.32 4.30 -2.97
C GLY A 159 -6.28 5.43 -3.97
N HIS A 160 -5.06 5.75 -4.42
CA HIS A 160 -4.86 6.55 -5.61
C HIS A 160 -5.30 5.80 -6.88
N ASP A 161 -6.04 6.46 -7.77
CA ASP A 161 -6.48 5.89 -9.05
C ASP A 161 -5.53 6.27 -10.19
N ALA A 162 -4.50 5.43 -10.40
CA ALA A 162 -3.54 5.63 -11.47
C ALA A 162 -4.18 5.60 -12.89
N ALA A 163 -5.37 5.04 -13.06
CA ALA A 163 -6.06 5.05 -14.35
C ALA A 163 -6.66 6.43 -14.67
N ALA A 164 -7.08 7.17 -13.65
CA ALA A 164 -7.56 8.54 -13.79
C ALA A 164 -6.45 9.50 -14.25
N ASP A 165 -5.19 9.22 -13.89
CA ASP A 165 -4.02 10.00 -14.31
C ASP A 165 -3.47 9.62 -15.70
N GLY A 166 -4.23 8.86 -16.48
CA GLY A 166 -3.81 8.41 -17.81
C GLY A 166 -2.83 7.24 -17.82
N LEU A 167 -2.50 6.65 -16.66
CA LEU A 167 -1.57 5.53 -16.52
C LEU A 167 -2.24 4.15 -16.68
N ARG A 168 -3.25 4.05 -17.56
CA ARG A 168 -4.07 2.82 -17.74
C ARG A 168 -3.24 1.58 -18.08
N ARG A 169 -2.24 1.70 -18.97
CA ARG A 169 -1.39 0.56 -19.36
C ARG A 169 -0.50 0.08 -18.21
N VAL A 170 0.03 1.01 -17.42
CA VAL A 170 0.83 0.71 -16.22
C VAL A 170 -0.06 0.02 -15.18
N ASN A 171 -1.26 0.55 -14.97
CA ASN A 171 -2.25 0.00 -14.05
C ASN A 171 -2.64 -1.45 -14.43
N ALA A 172 -2.90 -1.75 -15.71
CA ALA A 172 -3.27 -3.08 -16.17
C ALA A 172 -2.15 -4.12 -15.97
N ARG A 173 -0.89 -3.76 -16.26
CA ARG A 173 0.28 -4.64 -16.00
C ARG A 173 0.47 -4.88 -14.50
N ALA A 174 0.35 -3.82 -13.69
CA ALA A 174 0.46 -3.91 -12.25
C ALA A 174 -0.64 -4.79 -11.63
N THR A 175 -1.88 -4.66 -12.10
CA THR A 175 -3.01 -5.49 -11.64
C THR A 175 -2.75 -6.99 -11.88
N ARG A 176 -2.19 -7.37 -13.04
CA ARG A 176 -1.83 -8.77 -13.31
C ARG A 176 -0.73 -9.28 -12.36
N ARG A 177 0.29 -8.47 -12.11
CA ARG A 177 1.36 -8.80 -11.15
C ARG A 177 0.82 -8.91 -9.72
N GLU A 178 -0.20 -8.17 -9.38
CA GLU A 178 -0.80 -8.14 -8.05
C GLU A 178 -1.44 -9.49 -7.67
N VAL A 179 -1.99 -10.23 -8.64
CA VAL A 179 -2.48 -11.60 -8.42
C VAL A 179 -1.36 -12.50 -7.90
N LEU A 180 -0.21 -12.52 -8.61
CA LEU A 180 0.94 -13.33 -8.20
C LEU A 180 1.53 -12.84 -6.87
N ALA A 181 1.58 -11.53 -6.65
CA ALA A 181 2.05 -10.96 -5.39
C ALA A 181 1.12 -11.32 -4.22
N THR A 182 -0.20 -11.42 -4.44
CA THR A 182 -1.18 -11.85 -3.43
C THR A 182 -1.01 -13.33 -3.10
N VAL A 183 -0.82 -14.19 -4.11
CA VAL A 183 -0.53 -15.62 -3.92
C VAL A 183 0.76 -15.79 -3.09
N LYS A 184 1.83 -15.07 -3.46
CA LYS A 184 3.09 -15.10 -2.70
C LYS A 184 2.90 -14.63 -1.26
N ALA A 185 2.20 -13.54 -1.03
CA ALA A 185 1.98 -12.97 0.31
C ALA A 185 1.14 -13.88 1.22
N PHE A 186 0.29 -14.71 0.64
CA PHE A 186 -0.53 -15.68 1.38
C PHE A 186 0.28 -16.90 1.80
N TRP A 187 0.98 -17.54 0.84
CA TRP A 187 1.65 -18.84 1.03
C TRP A 187 3.07 -18.72 1.62
N LEU A 188 3.76 -17.60 1.38
CA LEU A 188 5.13 -17.37 1.80
C LEU A 188 5.19 -16.12 2.70
N PRO A 189 4.61 -16.17 3.90
CA PRO A 189 4.77 -15.09 4.87
C PRO A 189 6.24 -15.03 5.27
N ARG A 190 6.87 -13.89 5.04
CA ARG A 190 8.26 -13.64 5.46
C ARG A 190 8.30 -13.13 6.88
#